data_ef721ed7a45c4e80cfdc26419ce36daa
#
_entry.id   ef721ed7a45c4e80cfdc26419ce36daa
#
_cell.length_a   1.000
_cell.length_b   1.000
_cell.length_c   1.000
_cell.angle_alpha   90.00
_cell.angle_beta   90.00
_cell.angle_gamma   90.00
#
_symmetry.space_group_name_H-M   'P 1'
#
loop_
_entity.id
_entity.type
_entity.pdbx_description
1 polymer ?
#
loop_
_entity_poly.entity_id
_entity_poly.type
_entity_poly.pdbx_seq_one_letter_code
_entity_poly.pdbx_strand_id
1 'polypeptide(L)'
;SNDIIKQTVIMSEKYIHDRFLPDKAIDILDEACSRINLKNKDLYLLEVLKNELKKIQEEKEEAALADSTEDYKKAADLKMKECTLQEQIDTLSKKLKIKNVTLSDIAEVIEHWTKIPVQKITEKESQKLLNLENSLHKNVIGQDDAVKAVSRAIRRNRAGLQSTKRPPSFIFVGPTGVGKTKLAKTLAYEMFGDENSIIRVDMSEYMESHSTSKLIGSPPGYVGYDDAGQLTEKVKRKPYSIVLFDEIEKAHPEVFKILLQVLEDGRLTDSQGNVVNLENTIIIMTSNAGSQITHSSIGFGANKEANKNKVLDSLRETFRPEFLNRVDEIVVV
;
A
#
# COMPACT_ATOMS: atom_id res chain seq x y z
N SER A 1 -16.38 8.22 19.05
CA SER A 1 -17.65 7.82 18.41
C SER A 1 -17.56 6.36 17.98
N ASN A 2 -18.63 5.60 18.14
CA ASN A 2 -18.69 4.18 17.77
C ASN A 2 -18.37 3.96 16.27
N ASP A 3 -18.68 4.94 15.43
CA ASP A 3 -18.38 4.87 14.00
C ASP A 3 -16.88 4.92 13.70
N ILE A 4 -16.13 5.71 14.48
CA ILE A 4 -14.66 5.75 14.32
C ILE A 4 -14.05 4.41 14.72
N ILE A 5 -14.53 3.79 15.81
CA ILE A 5 -14.04 2.47 16.22
C ILE A 5 -14.32 1.42 15.14
N LYS A 6 -15.53 1.39 14.59
CA LYS A 6 -15.88 0.46 13.50
C LYS A 6 -14.98 0.69 12.27
N GLN A 7 -14.79 1.94 11.87
CA GLN A 7 -13.94 2.28 10.74
C GLN A 7 -12.46 1.93 11.00
N THR A 8 -11.96 2.12 12.22
CA THR A 8 -10.60 1.72 12.60
C THR A 8 -10.40 0.22 12.45
N VAL A 9 -11.38 -0.59 12.91
CA VAL A 9 -11.33 -2.05 12.74
C VAL A 9 -11.29 -2.43 11.26
N ILE A 10 -12.19 -1.86 10.43
CA ILE A 10 -12.25 -2.12 8.99
C ILE A 10 -10.95 -1.72 8.29
N MET A 11 -10.42 -0.53 8.61
CA MET A 11 -9.18 -0.03 8.01
C MET A 11 -7.97 -0.84 8.48
N SER A 12 -7.90 -1.22 9.75
CA SER A 12 -6.83 -2.07 10.27
C SER A 12 -6.81 -3.45 9.60
N GLU A 13 -7.97 -4.04 9.36
CA GLU A 13 -8.10 -5.32 8.66
C GLU A 13 -7.69 -5.21 7.19
N LYS A 14 -8.06 -4.10 6.54
CA LYS A 14 -7.77 -3.87 5.12
C LYS A 14 -6.29 -3.58 4.84
N TYR A 15 -5.58 -2.89 5.75
CA TYR A 15 -4.25 -2.34 5.46
C TYR A 15 -3.11 -2.95 6.29
N ILE A 16 -3.43 -3.62 7.43
CA ILE A 16 -2.42 -4.20 8.33
C ILE A 16 -2.64 -5.71 8.42
N HIS A 17 -1.72 -6.47 7.81
CA HIS A 17 -1.83 -7.93 7.71
C HIS A 17 -0.87 -8.69 8.62
N ASP A 18 0.11 -8.00 9.20
CA ASP A 18 1.17 -8.56 10.05
C ASP A 18 0.78 -8.67 11.53
N ARG A 19 -0.40 -8.19 11.91
CA ARG A 19 -0.94 -8.21 13.28
C ARG A 19 -2.38 -8.67 13.31
N PHE A 20 -2.82 -9.21 14.47
CA PHE A 20 -4.15 -9.72 14.66
C PHE A 20 -5.11 -8.70 15.32
N LEU A 21 -6.40 -8.85 15.09
CA LEU A 21 -7.43 -8.17 15.85
C LEU A 21 -7.61 -8.88 17.20
N PRO A 22 -7.92 -8.13 18.29
CA PRO A 22 -8.25 -6.69 18.33
C PRO A 22 -7.04 -5.76 18.44
N ASP A 23 -5.85 -6.28 18.75
CA ASP A 23 -4.68 -5.51 19.18
C ASP A 23 -4.28 -4.43 18.16
N LYS A 24 -4.21 -4.78 16.87
CA LYS A 24 -3.85 -3.80 15.82
C LYS A 24 -4.79 -2.59 15.76
N ALA A 25 -6.09 -2.78 16.05
CA ALA A 25 -7.05 -1.69 16.04
C ALA A 25 -6.92 -0.80 17.28
N ILE A 26 -6.60 -1.40 18.44
CA ILE A 26 -6.35 -0.70 19.69
C ILE A 26 -5.09 0.14 19.58
N ASP A 27 -4.00 -0.43 19.07
CA ASP A 27 -2.72 0.26 18.86
C ASP A 27 -2.87 1.49 17.94
N ILE A 28 -3.64 1.37 16.84
CA ILE A 28 -3.92 2.49 15.94
C ILE A 28 -4.67 3.60 16.64
N LEU A 29 -5.70 3.26 17.44
CA LEU A 29 -6.48 4.23 18.18
C LEU A 29 -5.61 4.94 19.22
N ASP A 30 -4.78 4.20 19.95
CA ASP A 30 -3.90 4.75 20.96
C ASP A 30 -2.86 5.69 20.36
N GLU A 31 -2.21 5.29 19.25
CA GLU A 31 -1.27 6.15 18.54
C GLU A 31 -1.95 7.40 17.96
N ALA A 32 -3.16 7.27 17.41
CA ALA A 32 -3.92 8.41 16.89
C ALA A 32 -4.27 9.41 18.03
N CYS A 33 -4.73 8.92 19.18
CA CYS A 33 -4.99 9.73 20.36
C CYS A 33 -3.73 10.45 20.84
N SER A 34 -2.62 9.72 20.94
CA SER A 34 -1.32 10.27 21.36
C SER A 34 -0.82 11.37 20.43
N ARG A 35 -0.93 11.17 19.11
CA ARG A 35 -0.55 12.19 18.12
C ARG A 35 -1.40 13.46 18.20
N ILE A 36 -2.71 13.32 18.42
CA ILE A 36 -3.60 14.47 18.59
C ILE A 36 -3.24 15.25 19.87
N ASN A 37 -2.93 14.54 20.95
CA ASN A 37 -2.50 15.15 22.20
C ASN A 37 -1.17 15.91 22.03
N LEU A 38 -0.19 15.32 21.35
CA LEU A 38 1.10 15.96 21.06
C LEU A 38 0.96 17.20 20.15
N LYS A 39 0.01 17.17 19.20
CA LYS A 39 -0.30 18.32 18.34
C LYS A 39 -1.06 19.44 19.08
N ASN A 40 -1.58 19.17 20.28
CA ASN A 40 -2.33 20.15 21.07
C ASN A 40 -1.41 20.95 21.99
N LYS A 41 -0.98 22.13 21.50
CA LYS A 41 -0.08 23.05 22.23
C LYS A 41 -0.61 23.45 23.61
N ASP A 42 -1.93 23.57 23.74
CA ASP A 42 -2.56 23.98 25.00
C ASP A 42 -2.47 22.87 26.05
N LEU A 43 -2.57 21.59 25.65
CA LEU A 43 -2.34 20.45 26.55
C LEU A 43 -0.89 20.38 27.02
N TYR A 44 0.06 20.55 26.12
CA TYR A 44 1.47 20.58 26.47
C TYR A 44 1.80 21.72 27.46
N LEU A 45 1.28 22.93 27.18
CA LEU A 45 1.47 24.07 28.05
C LEU A 45 0.87 23.84 29.43
N LEU A 46 -0.31 23.22 29.50
CA LEU A 46 -0.97 22.89 30.76
C LEU A 46 -0.16 21.88 31.57
N GLU A 47 0.46 20.90 30.93
CA GLU A 47 1.31 19.92 31.59
C GLU A 47 2.61 20.55 32.12
N VAL A 48 3.23 21.45 31.34
CA VAL A 48 4.38 22.23 31.80
C VAL A 48 4.03 23.04 33.05
N LEU A 49 2.92 23.80 33.01
CA LEU A 49 2.49 24.61 34.14
C LEU A 49 2.15 23.76 35.37
N LYS A 50 1.57 22.58 35.22
CA LYS A 50 1.32 21.66 36.33
C LYS A 50 2.61 21.13 36.97
N ASN A 51 3.61 20.83 36.13
CA ASN A 51 4.91 20.38 36.63
C ASN A 51 5.66 21.52 37.33
N GLU A 52 5.55 22.77 36.87
CA GLU A 52 6.09 23.95 37.57
C GLU A 52 5.39 24.19 38.88
N LEU A 53 4.05 24.07 38.90
CA LEU A 53 3.25 24.18 40.13
C LEU A 53 3.72 23.17 41.17
N LYS A 54 3.93 21.92 40.77
CA LYS A 54 4.38 20.86 41.67
C LYS A 54 5.75 21.17 42.29
N LYS A 55 6.69 21.65 41.47
CA LYS A 55 8.02 22.07 41.96
C LYS A 55 7.93 23.22 42.96
N ILE A 56 7.11 24.23 42.67
CA ILE A 56 6.90 25.35 43.60
C ILE A 56 6.24 24.89 44.90
N GLN A 57 5.36 23.91 44.83
CA GLN A 57 4.76 23.32 46.05
C GLN A 57 5.80 22.57 46.91
N GLU A 58 6.68 21.80 46.27
CA GLU A 58 7.77 21.10 46.94
C GLU A 58 8.76 22.11 47.56
N GLU A 59 9.19 23.13 46.83
CA GLU A 59 10.07 24.20 47.35
C GLU A 59 9.43 25.01 48.48
N LYS A 60 8.12 25.23 48.42
CA LYS A 60 7.39 25.92 49.47
C LYS A 60 7.30 25.09 50.74
N GLU A 61 7.08 23.77 50.62
CA GLU A 61 7.06 22.86 51.79
C GLU A 61 8.44 22.79 52.45
N GLU A 62 9.52 22.75 51.67
CA GLU A 62 10.90 22.79 52.17
C GLU A 62 11.20 24.11 52.88
N ALA A 63 10.80 25.24 52.32
CA ALA A 63 10.95 26.57 52.92
C ALA A 63 10.11 26.75 54.18
N ALA A 64 8.97 26.08 54.30
CA ALA A 64 8.11 26.13 55.48
C ALA A 64 8.65 25.28 56.65
N LEU A 65 9.49 24.30 56.39
CA LEU A 65 10.16 23.45 57.36
C LEU A 65 11.42 24.11 57.97
N ALA A 66 11.94 25.13 57.31
CA ALA A 66 13.14 25.88 57.75
C ALA A 66 12.73 27.04 58.66
N ASP A 67 13.30 27.09 59.87
CA ASP A 67 12.88 27.96 60.97
C ASP A 67 13.56 29.39 60.92
N SER A 68 13.76 29.95 59.75
CA SER A 68 14.40 31.29 59.60
C SER A 68 13.43 32.34 59.03
N THR A 69 13.61 33.61 59.44
CA THR A 69 12.79 34.73 58.98
C THR A 69 12.89 35.01 57.50
N GLU A 70 14.00 34.62 56.86
CA GLU A 70 14.20 34.71 55.41
C GLU A 70 13.40 33.66 54.65
N ASP A 71 13.26 32.50 55.22
CA ASP A 71 12.49 31.38 54.61
C ASP A 71 10.96 31.64 54.65
N TYR A 72 10.46 32.36 55.67
CA TYR A 72 9.08 32.83 55.66
C TYR A 72 8.76 33.82 54.54
N LYS A 73 9.70 34.72 54.17
CA LYS A 73 9.52 35.60 53.03
C LYS A 73 9.53 34.85 51.71
N LYS A 74 10.45 33.90 51.56
CA LYS A 74 10.50 33.01 50.36
C LYS A 74 9.21 32.19 50.25
N ALA A 75 8.70 31.62 51.31
CA ALA A 75 7.43 30.88 51.32
C ALA A 75 6.23 31.75 50.90
N ALA A 76 6.20 33.02 51.32
CA ALA A 76 5.18 33.97 50.87
C ALA A 76 5.25 34.29 49.39
N ASP A 77 6.46 34.53 48.85
CA ASP A 77 6.69 34.77 47.41
C ASP A 77 6.33 33.52 46.58
N LEU A 78 6.69 32.34 47.05
CA LEU A 78 6.34 31.08 46.38
C LEU A 78 4.80 30.85 46.40
N LYS A 79 4.10 31.25 47.46
CA LYS A 79 2.64 31.19 47.51
C LYS A 79 1.97 32.11 46.49
N MET A 80 2.51 33.31 46.30
CA MET A 80 2.01 34.21 45.23
C MET A 80 2.21 33.62 43.84
N LYS A 81 3.36 33.01 43.59
CA LYS A 81 3.62 32.30 42.34
C LYS A 81 2.68 31.09 42.15
N GLU A 82 2.43 30.31 43.21
CA GLU A 82 1.47 29.21 43.20
C GLU A 82 0.08 29.70 42.79
N CYS A 83 -0.42 30.80 43.37
CA CYS A 83 -1.73 31.35 43.02
C CYS A 83 -1.81 31.80 41.56
N THR A 84 -0.77 32.48 41.05
CA THR A 84 -0.73 32.94 39.64
C THR A 84 -0.69 31.78 38.66
N LEU A 85 0.07 30.72 38.97
CA LEU A 85 0.12 29.52 38.15
C LEU A 85 -1.22 28.74 38.16
N GLN A 86 -1.87 28.67 39.35
CA GLN A 86 -3.16 28.03 39.48
C GLN A 86 -4.23 28.76 38.63
N GLU A 87 -4.25 30.08 38.64
CA GLU A 87 -5.15 30.88 37.79
C GLU A 87 -4.88 30.65 36.29
N GLN A 88 -3.62 30.57 35.89
CA GLN A 88 -3.25 30.25 34.52
C GLN A 88 -3.72 28.83 34.11
N ILE A 89 -3.51 27.86 34.97
CA ILE A 89 -3.98 26.46 34.78
C ILE A 89 -5.51 26.44 34.64
N ASP A 90 -6.24 27.14 35.49
CA ASP A 90 -7.69 27.18 35.47
C ASP A 90 -8.24 27.88 34.22
N THR A 91 -7.60 28.95 33.77
CA THR A 91 -7.99 29.64 32.53
C THR A 91 -7.72 28.80 31.30
N LEU A 92 -6.56 28.11 31.26
CA LEU A 92 -6.21 27.19 30.15
C LEU A 92 -7.11 25.96 30.17
N SER A 93 -7.40 25.37 31.32
CA SER A 93 -8.27 24.18 31.44
C SER A 93 -9.70 24.46 30.95
N LYS A 94 -10.23 25.68 31.19
CA LYS A 94 -11.53 26.11 30.68
C LYS A 94 -11.54 26.37 29.17
N LYS A 95 -10.41 26.75 28.59
CA LYS A 95 -10.25 26.98 27.14
C LYS A 95 -9.94 25.69 26.37
N LEU A 96 -9.53 24.63 27.04
CA LEU A 96 -9.12 23.39 26.46
C LEU A 96 -10.29 22.71 25.77
N LYS A 97 -10.29 22.67 24.45
CA LYS A 97 -11.26 21.91 23.66
C LYS A 97 -10.74 20.49 23.47
N ILE A 98 -11.52 19.53 23.92
CA ILE A 98 -11.28 18.11 23.64
C ILE A 98 -11.37 17.93 22.14
N LYS A 99 -10.25 17.60 21.50
CA LYS A 99 -10.23 17.23 20.08
C LYS A 99 -10.65 15.78 19.96
N ASN A 100 -11.68 15.53 19.18
CA ASN A 100 -12.10 14.16 18.85
C ASN A 100 -11.19 13.60 17.75
N VAL A 101 -10.86 12.32 17.87
CA VAL A 101 -10.19 11.55 16.81
C VAL A 101 -11.07 11.54 15.58
N THR A 102 -10.48 11.82 14.42
CA THR A 102 -11.16 11.77 13.11
C THR A 102 -10.67 10.60 12.28
N LEU A 103 -11.38 10.27 11.21
CA LEU A 103 -10.94 9.25 10.25
C LEU A 103 -9.61 9.63 9.59
N SER A 104 -9.36 10.92 9.42
CA SER A 104 -8.09 11.43 8.88
C SER A 104 -6.91 11.12 9.80
N ASP A 105 -7.10 11.21 11.13
CA ASP A 105 -6.05 10.89 12.10
C ASP A 105 -5.73 9.39 12.10
N ILE A 106 -6.75 8.54 12.01
CA ILE A 106 -6.58 7.09 11.86
C ILE A 106 -5.84 6.75 10.56
N ALA A 107 -6.24 7.37 9.46
CA ALA A 107 -5.60 7.18 8.16
C ALA A 107 -4.12 7.61 8.18
N GLU A 108 -3.78 8.72 8.88
CA GLU A 108 -2.40 9.20 9.05
C GLU A 108 -1.53 8.17 9.80
N VAL A 109 -2.06 7.52 10.84
CA VAL A 109 -1.34 6.47 11.58
C VAL A 109 -1.09 5.27 10.69
N ILE A 110 -2.12 4.79 9.98
CA ILE A 110 -2.00 3.65 9.08
C ILE A 110 -1.01 3.96 7.95
N GLU A 111 -1.06 5.17 7.38
CA GLU A 111 -0.11 5.62 6.36
C GLU A 111 1.33 5.63 6.89
N HIS A 112 1.53 6.04 8.13
CA HIS A 112 2.84 6.02 8.74
C HIS A 112 3.40 4.60 8.93
N TRP A 113 2.56 3.64 9.33
CA TRP A 113 2.97 2.25 9.55
C TRP A 113 3.19 1.49 8.24
N THR A 114 2.24 1.63 7.32
CA THR A 114 2.21 0.83 6.09
C THR A 114 2.86 1.52 4.90
N LYS A 115 3.16 2.82 5.02
CA LYS A 115 3.60 3.71 3.93
C LYS A 115 2.59 3.82 2.78
N ILE A 116 1.33 3.48 3.05
CA ILE A 116 0.23 3.55 2.09
C ILE A 116 -0.49 4.89 2.26
N PRO A 117 -0.66 5.70 1.21
CA PRO A 117 -1.35 6.99 1.31
C PRO A 117 -2.86 6.83 1.47
N VAL A 118 -3.30 6.31 2.63
CA VAL A 118 -4.70 5.97 2.92
C VAL A 118 -5.64 7.16 2.82
N GLN A 119 -5.19 8.36 3.19
CA GLN A 119 -5.98 9.59 3.07
C GLN A 119 -6.32 9.95 1.62
N LYS A 120 -5.41 9.67 0.68
CA LYS A 120 -5.64 9.94 -0.75
C LYS A 120 -6.57 8.92 -1.40
N ILE A 121 -6.73 7.74 -0.77
CA ILE A 121 -7.49 6.62 -1.30
C ILE A 121 -9.00 6.77 -1.06
N THR A 122 -9.44 7.31 0.09
CA THR A 122 -10.84 7.27 0.51
C THR A 122 -11.79 8.23 -0.23
N GLU A 123 -11.37 9.46 -0.54
CA GLU A 123 -12.27 10.43 -1.19
C GLU A 123 -12.00 10.64 -2.68
N LYS A 124 -10.74 10.47 -3.10
CA LYS A 124 -10.32 10.71 -4.49
C LYS A 124 -10.28 9.44 -5.34
N GLU A 125 -10.37 8.25 -4.74
CA GLU A 125 -10.22 6.98 -5.47
C GLU A 125 -11.34 6.78 -6.48
N SER A 126 -12.59 7.05 -6.11
CA SER A 126 -13.74 6.93 -7.03
C SER A 126 -13.62 7.89 -8.21
N GLN A 127 -13.22 9.15 -7.96
CA GLN A 127 -13.03 10.14 -9.03
C GLN A 127 -11.79 9.81 -9.88
N LYS A 128 -10.70 9.35 -9.27
CA LYS A 128 -9.52 8.89 -10.00
C LYS A 128 -9.82 7.70 -10.89
N LEU A 129 -10.57 6.71 -10.38
CA LEU A 129 -10.98 5.54 -11.16
C LEU A 129 -11.91 5.91 -12.33
N LEU A 130 -12.80 6.88 -12.16
CA LEU A 130 -13.63 7.40 -13.25
C LEU A 130 -12.79 8.10 -14.31
N ASN A 131 -11.77 8.85 -13.91
CA ASN A 131 -10.92 9.62 -14.81
C ASN A 131 -9.67 8.85 -15.27
N LEU A 132 -9.45 7.61 -14.81
CA LEU A 132 -8.25 6.81 -15.09
C LEU A 132 -7.97 6.69 -16.58
N GLU A 133 -8.99 6.44 -17.38
CA GLU A 133 -8.89 6.32 -18.83
C GLU A 133 -8.34 7.60 -19.47
N ASN A 134 -8.91 8.77 -19.11
CA ASN A 134 -8.46 10.06 -19.61
C ASN A 134 -7.02 10.40 -19.16
N SER A 135 -6.66 10.03 -17.94
CA SER A 135 -5.31 10.26 -17.40
C SER A 135 -4.27 9.38 -18.09
N LEU A 136 -4.59 8.12 -18.36
CA LEU A 136 -3.71 7.22 -19.10
C LEU A 136 -3.51 7.69 -20.55
N HIS A 137 -4.56 8.15 -21.23
CA HIS A 137 -4.48 8.67 -22.61
C HIS A 137 -3.57 9.90 -22.77
N LYS A 138 -3.38 10.70 -21.71
CA LYS A 138 -2.45 11.84 -21.75
C LYS A 138 -1.00 11.41 -21.93
N ASN A 139 -0.63 10.26 -21.40
CA ASN A 139 0.75 9.78 -21.34
C ASN A 139 1.02 8.60 -22.27
N VAL A 140 -0.04 7.89 -22.72
CA VAL A 140 0.05 6.72 -23.59
C VAL A 140 -0.74 7.02 -24.86
N ILE A 141 -0.01 7.22 -25.95
CA ILE A 141 -0.58 7.60 -27.25
C ILE A 141 -0.70 6.35 -28.14
N GLY A 142 -1.82 6.20 -28.83
CA GLY A 142 -2.02 5.16 -29.84
C GLY A 142 -2.39 3.78 -29.32
N GLN A 143 -2.71 3.64 -28.02
CA GLN A 143 -3.10 2.38 -27.37
C GLN A 143 -4.50 2.45 -26.75
N ASP A 144 -5.47 3.02 -27.48
CA ASP A 144 -6.82 3.32 -26.95
C ASP A 144 -7.54 2.08 -26.43
N ASP A 145 -7.48 0.97 -27.15
CA ASP A 145 -8.12 -0.28 -26.77
C ASP A 145 -7.49 -0.87 -25.50
N ALA A 146 -6.16 -0.78 -25.39
CA ALA A 146 -5.42 -1.24 -24.21
C ALA A 146 -5.77 -0.40 -22.98
N VAL A 147 -5.77 0.91 -23.09
CA VAL A 147 -6.12 1.83 -22.01
C VAL A 147 -7.55 1.60 -21.54
N LYS A 148 -8.51 1.44 -22.44
CA LYS A 148 -9.91 1.13 -22.12
C LYS A 148 -10.06 -0.20 -21.39
N ALA A 149 -9.41 -1.25 -21.87
CA ALA A 149 -9.45 -2.59 -21.29
C ALA A 149 -8.91 -2.57 -19.85
N VAL A 150 -7.72 -2.00 -19.64
CA VAL A 150 -7.08 -1.86 -18.33
C VAL A 150 -7.94 -1.05 -17.36
N SER A 151 -8.43 0.12 -17.80
CA SER A 151 -9.26 1.00 -16.96
C SER A 151 -10.57 0.32 -16.54
N ARG A 152 -11.21 -0.43 -17.44
CA ARG A 152 -12.43 -1.19 -17.16
C ARG A 152 -12.17 -2.29 -16.14
N ALA A 153 -11.12 -3.09 -16.32
CA ALA A 153 -10.80 -4.19 -15.42
C ALA A 153 -10.45 -3.70 -14.01
N ILE A 154 -9.68 -2.62 -13.90
CA ILE A 154 -9.35 -2.01 -12.61
C ILE A 154 -10.61 -1.47 -11.92
N ARG A 155 -11.47 -0.76 -12.65
CA ARG A 155 -12.75 -0.27 -12.11
C ARG A 155 -13.62 -1.42 -11.59
N ARG A 156 -13.73 -2.52 -12.36
CA ARG A 156 -14.50 -3.72 -11.97
C ARG A 156 -13.95 -4.37 -10.70
N ASN A 157 -12.63 -4.51 -10.60
CA ASN A 157 -11.98 -5.09 -9.43
C ASN A 157 -12.18 -4.20 -8.18
N ARG A 158 -11.96 -2.89 -8.30
CA ARG A 158 -12.09 -1.95 -7.18
C ARG A 158 -13.54 -1.69 -6.74
N ALA A 159 -14.52 -1.89 -7.62
CA ALA A 159 -15.95 -1.83 -7.28
C ALA A 159 -16.42 -3.04 -6.44
N GLY A 160 -15.55 -4.00 -6.15
CA GLY A 160 -15.91 -5.19 -5.36
C GLY A 160 -16.87 -6.15 -6.06
N LEU A 161 -16.99 -6.06 -7.40
CA LEU A 161 -17.86 -6.92 -8.19
C LEU A 161 -17.33 -8.36 -8.33
N GLN A 162 -16.10 -8.59 -7.89
CA GLN A 162 -15.49 -9.93 -7.82
C GLN A 162 -15.64 -10.48 -6.41
N SER A 163 -16.10 -11.72 -6.30
CA SER A 163 -16.31 -12.44 -5.03
C SER A 163 -15.01 -12.85 -4.33
N THR A 164 -13.89 -12.83 -5.04
CA THR A 164 -12.56 -13.23 -4.55
C THR A 164 -11.65 -12.02 -4.41
N LYS A 165 -10.91 -11.97 -3.30
CA LYS A 165 -9.89 -10.96 -3.01
C LYS A 165 -8.61 -11.26 -3.81
N ARG A 166 -8.67 -11.19 -5.13
CA ARG A 166 -7.53 -11.44 -6.01
C ARG A 166 -7.04 -10.15 -6.69
N PRO A 167 -5.74 -10.04 -6.99
CA PRO A 167 -5.20 -8.89 -7.68
C PRO A 167 -5.74 -8.81 -9.11
N PRO A 168 -6.02 -7.60 -9.65
CA PRO A 168 -6.28 -7.44 -11.08
C PRO A 168 -5.05 -7.85 -11.89
N SER A 169 -5.26 -8.62 -12.95
CA SER A 169 -4.21 -9.28 -13.71
C SER A 169 -4.34 -9.06 -15.20
N PHE A 170 -3.21 -8.75 -15.84
CA PHE A 170 -3.14 -8.40 -17.26
C PHE A 170 -2.00 -9.14 -17.97
N ILE A 171 -2.23 -9.57 -19.22
CA ILE A 171 -1.16 -9.95 -20.13
C ILE A 171 -1.08 -8.91 -21.25
N PHE A 172 0.04 -8.20 -21.35
CA PHE A 172 0.33 -7.28 -22.44
C PHE A 172 1.12 -8.00 -23.54
N VAL A 173 0.50 -8.15 -24.70
CA VAL A 173 1.05 -8.88 -25.83
C VAL A 173 1.37 -7.95 -26.97
N GLY A 174 2.55 -8.07 -27.54
CA GLY A 174 2.96 -7.27 -28.68
C GLY A 174 4.47 -7.26 -28.87
N PRO A 175 4.98 -6.70 -29.97
CA PRO A 175 6.41 -6.62 -30.25
C PRO A 175 7.15 -5.76 -29.20
N THR A 176 8.47 -5.89 -29.16
CA THR A 176 9.31 -5.04 -28.30
C THR A 176 9.21 -3.58 -28.75
N GLY A 177 9.23 -2.64 -27.79
CA GLY A 177 9.25 -1.21 -28.09
C GLY A 177 7.89 -0.54 -28.28
N VAL A 178 6.76 -1.27 -28.31
CA VAL A 178 5.41 -0.70 -28.50
C VAL A 178 4.84 0.05 -27.31
N GLY A 179 5.54 0.05 -26.16
CA GLY A 179 5.12 0.82 -24.99
C GLY A 179 4.53 0.02 -23.84
N LYS A 180 4.62 -1.32 -23.82
CA LYS A 180 4.12 -2.17 -22.71
C LYS A 180 4.59 -1.71 -21.34
N THR A 181 5.89 -1.49 -21.18
CA THR A 181 6.49 -1.02 -19.93
C THR A 181 6.12 0.44 -19.62
N LYS A 182 5.94 1.28 -20.63
CA LYS A 182 5.49 2.66 -20.46
C LYS A 182 4.07 2.70 -19.89
N LEU A 183 3.16 1.88 -20.42
CA LEU A 183 1.79 1.74 -19.92
C LEU A 183 1.78 1.29 -18.45
N ALA A 184 2.62 0.31 -18.09
CA ALA A 184 2.75 -0.13 -16.69
C ALA A 184 3.25 0.99 -15.78
N LYS A 185 4.25 1.77 -16.18
CA LYS A 185 4.76 2.91 -15.40
C LYS A 185 3.72 4.01 -15.23
N THR A 186 3.03 4.37 -16.32
CA THR A 186 1.95 5.37 -16.23
C THR A 186 0.83 4.90 -15.32
N LEU A 187 0.46 3.62 -15.40
CA LEU A 187 -0.54 3.04 -14.51
C LEU A 187 -0.09 3.08 -13.04
N ALA A 188 1.19 2.80 -12.74
CA ALA A 188 1.73 2.90 -11.39
C ALA A 188 1.62 4.33 -10.85
N TYR A 189 1.96 5.31 -11.66
CA TYR A 189 1.84 6.71 -11.28
C TYR A 189 0.39 7.12 -11.00
N GLU A 190 -0.54 6.76 -11.88
CA GLU A 190 -1.96 7.12 -11.72
C GLU A 190 -2.60 6.41 -10.52
N MET A 191 -2.27 5.14 -10.28
CA MET A 191 -2.84 4.35 -9.20
C MET A 191 -2.20 4.64 -7.84
N PHE A 192 -0.87 4.73 -7.79
CA PHE A 192 -0.11 4.77 -6.54
C PHE A 192 0.62 6.10 -6.31
N GLY A 193 0.65 7.00 -7.30
CA GLY A 193 1.25 8.33 -7.19
C GLY A 193 2.77 8.36 -7.37
N ASP A 194 3.40 7.23 -7.70
CA ASP A 194 4.83 7.09 -7.96
C ASP A 194 5.09 6.08 -9.06
N GLU A 195 5.85 6.47 -10.08
CA GLU A 195 6.27 5.59 -11.18
C GLU A 195 7.18 4.43 -10.69
N ASN A 196 7.84 4.59 -9.55
CA ASN A 196 8.70 3.59 -8.95
C ASN A 196 7.94 2.56 -8.08
N SER A 197 6.61 2.68 -7.99
CA SER A 197 5.75 1.67 -7.37
C SER A 197 5.58 0.43 -8.28
N ILE A 198 6.69 0.00 -8.89
CA ILE A 198 6.78 -1.20 -9.74
C ILE A 198 7.83 -2.15 -9.19
N ILE A 199 7.43 -3.41 -9.03
CA ILE A 199 8.32 -4.54 -8.75
C ILE A 199 8.51 -5.27 -10.08
N ARG A 200 9.64 -5.05 -10.74
CA ARG A 200 9.96 -5.74 -12.00
C ARG A 200 10.67 -7.06 -11.70
N VAL A 201 10.21 -8.10 -12.36
CA VAL A 201 10.78 -9.45 -12.36
C VAL A 201 10.98 -9.88 -13.80
N ASP A 202 12.22 -10.06 -14.23
CA ASP A 202 12.57 -10.50 -15.57
C ASP A 202 12.56 -12.04 -15.62
N MET A 203 11.66 -12.59 -16.41
CA MET A 203 11.50 -14.06 -16.50
C MET A 203 12.66 -14.76 -17.20
N SER A 204 13.51 -14.03 -17.89
CA SER A 204 14.76 -14.59 -18.44
C SER A 204 15.72 -15.11 -17.36
N GLU A 205 15.62 -14.58 -16.13
CA GLU A 205 16.39 -15.05 -14.98
C GLU A 205 15.82 -16.33 -14.35
N TYR A 206 14.60 -16.73 -14.76
CA TYR A 206 13.83 -17.84 -14.16
C TYR A 206 13.51 -18.94 -15.18
N MET A 207 14.41 -19.18 -16.11
CA MET A 207 14.28 -20.24 -17.12
C MET A 207 14.53 -21.64 -16.59
N GLU A 208 15.27 -21.76 -15.49
CA GLU A 208 15.65 -23.03 -14.90
C GLU A 208 14.85 -23.32 -13.62
N SER A 209 14.60 -24.60 -13.32
CA SER A 209 13.77 -25.01 -12.19
C SER A 209 14.32 -24.53 -10.83
N HIS A 210 15.65 -24.54 -10.66
CA HIS A 210 16.27 -24.07 -9.43
C HIS A 210 16.19 -22.55 -9.23
N SER A 211 15.99 -21.78 -10.29
CA SER A 211 15.84 -20.32 -10.18
C SER A 211 14.48 -19.91 -9.60
N THR A 212 13.47 -20.79 -9.64
CA THR A 212 12.16 -20.52 -9.06
C THR A 212 12.20 -20.31 -7.55
N SER A 213 13.12 -20.98 -6.86
CA SER A 213 13.35 -20.78 -5.42
C SER A 213 13.79 -19.35 -5.08
N LYS A 214 14.40 -18.62 -6.00
CA LYS A 214 14.74 -17.20 -5.79
C LYS A 214 13.49 -16.32 -5.66
N LEU A 215 12.34 -16.71 -6.25
CA LEU A 215 11.10 -15.94 -6.13
C LEU A 215 10.48 -16.01 -4.75
N ILE A 216 10.42 -17.23 -4.17
CA ILE A 216 9.70 -17.52 -2.92
C ILE A 216 10.63 -17.87 -1.76
N GLY A 217 11.94 -18.00 -2.00
CA GLY A 217 12.93 -18.47 -1.04
C GLY A 217 13.29 -19.95 -1.22
N SER A 218 14.46 -20.35 -0.71
CA SER A 218 14.93 -21.73 -0.76
C SER A 218 14.28 -22.57 0.35
N PRO A 219 13.96 -23.85 0.10
CA PRO A 219 13.46 -24.75 1.13
C PRO A 219 14.49 -25.00 2.25
N PRO A 220 14.05 -25.41 3.45
CA PRO A 220 14.94 -25.76 4.54
C PRO A 220 15.99 -26.81 4.13
N GLY A 221 17.25 -26.55 4.48
CA GLY A 221 18.37 -27.45 4.17
C GLY A 221 19.09 -27.19 2.85
N TYR A 222 18.65 -26.23 2.06
CA TYR A 222 19.34 -25.79 0.83
C TYR A 222 20.16 -24.52 1.08
N VAL A 223 21.22 -24.33 0.28
CA VAL A 223 22.03 -23.11 0.31
C VAL A 223 21.15 -21.91 -0.06
N GLY A 224 21.21 -20.83 0.77
CA GLY A 224 20.36 -19.65 0.57
C GLY A 224 19.00 -19.74 1.28
N TYR A 225 18.80 -20.64 2.25
CA TYR A 225 17.56 -20.70 3.05
C TYR A 225 17.31 -19.41 3.85
N ASP A 226 18.36 -18.73 4.30
CA ASP A 226 18.26 -17.46 5.02
C ASP A 226 17.94 -16.29 4.09
N ASP A 227 18.08 -16.48 2.77
CA ASP A 227 17.72 -15.47 1.79
C ASP A 227 16.19 -15.49 1.55
N ALA A 228 15.54 -14.44 1.94
CA ALA A 228 14.11 -14.26 1.67
C ALA A 228 13.83 -14.25 0.16
N GLY A 229 12.68 -14.76 -0.26
CA GLY A 229 12.31 -14.77 -1.68
C GLY A 229 12.23 -13.34 -2.24
N GLN A 230 12.84 -13.14 -3.40
CA GLN A 230 12.96 -11.81 -4.00
C GLN A 230 11.60 -11.16 -4.27
N LEU A 231 10.61 -11.93 -4.71
CA LEU A 231 9.27 -11.45 -4.97
C LEU A 231 8.53 -11.18 -3.65
N THR A 232 8.54 -12.16 -2.75
CA THR A 232 7.80 -12.10 -1.48
C THR A 232 8.28 -10.95 -0.61
N GLU A 233 9.59 -10.73 -0.52
CA GLU A 233 10.15 -9.62 0.24
C GLU A 233 9.84 -8.25 -0.36
N LYS A 234 9.99 -8.11 -1.70
CA LYS A 234 9.66 -6.85 -2.38
C LYS A 234 8.18 -6.49 -2.22
N VAL A 235 7.27 -7.47 -2.28
CA VAL A 235 5.83 -7.25 -2.09
C VAL A 235 5.50 -6.91 -0.63
N LYS A 236 6.12 -7.61 0.35
CA LYS A 236 5.99 -7.24 1.78
C LYS A 236 6.38 -5.79 2.04
N ARG A 237 7.46 -5.31 1.40
CA ARG A 237 7.93 -3.92 1.53
C ARG A 237 7.06 -2.91 0.79
N LYS A 238 6.46 -3.31 -0.35
CA LYS A 238 5.63 -2.46 -1.22
C LYS A 238 4.32 -3.17 -1.58
N PRO A 239 3.37 -3.32 -0.64
CA PRO A 239 2.13 -4.05 -0.87
C PRO A 239 1.19 -3.35 -1.87
N TYR A 240 1.39 -2.05 -2.11
CA TYR A 240 0.68 -1.24 -3.10
C TYR A 240 1.62 -0.94 -4.27
N SER A 241 1.71 -1.87 -5.19
CA SER A 241 2.62 -1.79 -6.33
C SER A 241 2.08 -2.55 -7.54
N ILE A 242 2.67 -2.29 -8.69
CA ILE A 242 2.53 -3.16 -9.86
C ILE A 242 3.64 -4.21 -9.79
N VAL A 243 3.26 -5.48 -9.89
CA VAL A 243 4.21 -6.57 -10.10
C VAL A 243 4.25 -6.84 -11.60
N LEU A 244 5.36 -6.49 -12.22
CA LEU A 244 5.59 -6.64 -13.66
C LEU A 244 6.49 -7.85 -13.91
N PHE A 245 5.90 -8.90 -14.47
CA PHE A 245 6.63 -10.07 -14.99
C PHE A 245 6.94 -9.84 -16.47
N ASP A 246 8.20 -9.61 -16.77
CA ASP A 246 8.64 -9.31 -18.13
C ASP A 246 9.04 -10.59 -18.85
N GLU A 247 8.62 -10.74 -20.13
CA GLU A 247 8.89 -11.90 -21.00
C GLU A 247 8.43 -13.24 -20.39
N ILE A 248 7.15 -13.29 -19.96
CA ILE A 248 6.58 -14.43 -19.25
C ILE A 248 6.69 -15.77 -20.00
N GLU A 249 6.76 -15.75 -21.32
CA GLU A 249 6.97 -16.95 -22.17
C GLU A 249 8.31 -17.65 -21.94
N LYS A 250 9.29 -16.96 -21.33
CA LYS A 250 10.61 -17.54 -21.02
C LYS A 250 10.65 -18.26 -19.66
N ALA A 251 9.61 -18.06 -18.83
CA ALA A 251 9.58 -18.62 -17.49
C ALA A 251 9.52 -20.14 -17.47
N HIS A 252 10.22 -20.75 -16.52
CA HIS A 252 10.10 -22.19 -16.28
C HIS A 252 8.66 -22.57 -15.89
N PRO A 253 8.15 -23.77 -16.27
CA PRO A 253 6.79 -24.20 -15.91
C PRO A 253 6.41 -24.12 -14.43
N GLU A 254 7.37 -24.26 -13.51
CA GLU A 254 7.15 -24.11 -12.07
C GLU A 254 6.75 -22.68 -11.68
N VAL A 255 7.20 -21.67 -12.40
CA VAL A 255 6.81 -20.26 -12.15
C VAL A 255 5.31 -20.09 -12.38
N PHE A 256 4.74 -20.75 -13.39
CA PHE A 256 3.29 -20.68 -13.64
C PHE A 256 2.46 -21.26 -12.50
N LYS A 257 2.95 -22.27 -11.77
CA LYS A 257 2.26 -22.79 -10.57
C LYS A 257 2.21 -21.72 -9.46
N ILE A 258 3.30 -20.99 -9.27
CA ILE A 258 3.38 -19.87 -8.31
C ILE A 258 2.41 -18.75 -8.74
N LEU A 259 2.41 -18.40 -10.03
CA LEU A 259 1.51 -17.38 -10.55
C LEU A 259 0.03 -17.79 -10.45
N LEU A 260 -0.31 -19.05 -10.70
CA LEU A 260 -1.67 -19.54 -10.54
C LEU A 260 -2.16 -19.33 -9.10
N GLN A 261 -1.34 -19.64 -8.08
CA GLN A 261 -1.69 -19.39 -6.68
C GLN A 261 -1.97 -17.91 -6.43
N VAL A 262 -1.13 -17.01 -6.98
CA VAL A 262 -1.34 -15.54 -6.86
C VAL A 262 -2.64 -15.11 -7.54
N LEU A 263 -2.91 -15.61 -8.74
CA LEU A 263 -4.09 -15.23 -9.53
C LEU A 263 -5.40 -15.79 -8.96
N GLU A 264 -5.35 -16.90 -8.21
CA GLU A 264 -6.53 -17.53 -7.60
C GLU A 264 -6.80 -17.01 -6.20
N ASP A 265 -5.79 -17.10 -5.34
CA ASP A 265 -5.92 -16.85 -3.90
C ASP A 265 -5.55 -15.41 -3.50
N GLY A 266 -4.88 -14.64 -4.38
CA GLY A 266 -4.37 -13.31 -4.05
C GLY A 266 -3.24 -13.31 -3.02
N ARG A 267 -2.63 -14.47 -2.75
CA ARG A 267 -1.58 -14.66 -1.75
C ARG A 267 -0.52 -15.62 -2.23
N LEU A 268 0.65 -15.52 -1.66
CA LEU A 268 1.79 -16.39 -1.92
C LEU A 268 2.43 -16.80 -0.60
N THR A 269 2.71 -18.08 -0.43
CA THR A 269 3.42 -18.59 0.74
C THR A 269 4.90 -18.70 0.41
N ASP A 270 5.76 -18.09 1.24
CA ASP A 270 7.20 -18.21 1.09
C ASP A 270 7.73 -19.55 1.62
N SER A 271 9.00 -19.84 1.40
CA SER A 271 9.65 -21.07 1.86
C SER A 271 9.73 -21.21 3.38
N GLN A 272 9.55 -20.13 4.13
CA GLN A 272 9.52 -20.10 5.59
C GLN A 272 8.11 -20.28 6.15
N GLY A 273 7.08 -20.43 5.29
CA GLY A 273 5.68 -20.55 5.69
C GLY A 273 4.95 -19.23 5.92
N ASN A 274 5.59 -18.09 5.65
CA ASN A 274 4.91 -16.80 5.78
C ASN A 274 4.01 -16.55 4.58
N VAL A 275 2.80 -16.09 4.85
CA VAL A 275 1.83 -15.72 3.81
C VAL A 275 2.02 -14.25 3.43
N VAL A 276 2.26 -14.01 2.14
CA VAL A 276 2.36 -12.66 1.56
C VAL A 276 1.09 -12.38 0.78
N ASN A 277 0.39 -11.31 1.15
CA ASN A 277 -0.83 -10.88 0.50
C ASN A 277 -0.52 -10.00 -0.72
N LEU A 278 -1.09 -10.32 -1.88
CA LEU A 278 -0.97 -9.58 -3.13
C LEU A 278 -2.29 -8.92 -3.57
N GLU A 279 -3.37 -8.98 -2.76
CA GLU A 279 -4.69 -8.44 -3.10
C GLU A 279 -4.65 -6.95 -3.53
N ASN A 280 -3.72 -6.19 -2.96
CA ASN A 280 -3.56 -4.76 -3.22
C ASN A 280 -2.58 -4.45 -4.36
N THR A 281 -1.95 -5.46 -4.95
CA THR A 281 -1.06 -5.30 -6.11
C THR A 281 -1.85 -5.34 -7.42
N ILE A 282 -1.21 -4.93 -8.50
CA ILE A 282 -1.69 -5.13 -9.87
C ILE A 282 -0.67 -6.02 -10.57
N ILE A 283 -1.11 -7.14 -11.11
CA ILE A 283 -0.23 -8.07 -11.81
C ILE A 283 -0.23 -7.73 -13.30
N ILE A 284 0.94 -7.45 -13.85
CA ILE A 284 1.14 -7.23 -15.29
C ILE A 284 2.18 -8.22 -15.78
N MET A 285 1.84 -8.95 -16.80
CA MET A 285 2.75 -9.87 -17.50
C MET A 285 2.95 -9.35 -18.92
N THR A 286 4.19 -9.28 -19.38
CA THR A 286 4.46 -8.94 -20.79
C THR A 286 4.85 -10.18 -21.57
N SER A 287 4.40 -10.25 -22.81
CA SER A 287 4.78 -11.31 -23.74
C SER A 287 5.05 -10.76 -25.12
N ASN A 288 6.03 -11.35 -25.78
CA ASN A 288 6.35 -11.13 -27.19
C ASN A 288 5.77 -12.23 -28.08
N ALA A 289 4.99 -13.17 -27.53
CA ALA A 289 4.33 -14.21 -28.30
C ALA A 289 3.44 -13.60 -29.40
N GLY A 290 3.49 -14.14 -30.61
CA GLY A 290 2.74 -13.61 -31.74
C GLY A 290 3.35 -12.37 -32.44
N SER A 291 4.48 -11.84 -31.95
CA SER A 291 5.13 -10.67 -32.57
C SER A 291 5.57 -10.92 -34.05
N GLN A 292 5.88 -12.17 -34.39
CA GLN A 292 6.25 -12.55 -35.78
C GLN A 292 5.05 -12.49 -36.74
N ILE A 293 3.82 -12.62 -36.21
CA ILE A 293 2.59 -12.63 -37.01
C ILE A 293 2.23 -11.21 -37.47
N THR A 294 2.54 -10.21 -36.66
CA THR A 294 2.28 -8.80 -36.99
C THR A 294 3.21 -8.25 -38.07
N HIS A 295 4.41 -8.77 -38.21
CA HIS A 295 5.37 -8.35 -39.25
C HIS A 295 5.02 -8.89 -40.64
N SER A 296 4.30 -10.00 -40.74
CA SER A 296 3.96 -10.59 -42.06
C SER A 296 2.69 -10.03 -42.71
N SER A 297 1.95 -9.17 -42.04
CA SER A 297 0.69 -8.58 -42.54
C SER A 297 0.79 -7.08 -42.84
N ILE A 298 1.94 -6.60 -43.33
CA ILE A 298 2.07 -5.24 -43.88
C ILE A 298 1.45 -5.24 -45.29
N GLY A 299 0.10 -5.27 -45.34
CA GLY A 299 -0.68 -5.07 -46.54
C GLY A 299 -1.84 -4.12 -46.20
N PHE A 300 -2.07 -3.14 -47.07
CA PHE A 300 -3.22 -2.23 -46.99
C PHE A 300 -4.53 -3.03 -46.87
N GLY A 301 -5.15 -3.05 -45.68
CA GLY A 301 -6.43 -3.73 -45.44
C GLY A 301 -6.43 -4.85 -44.40
N ALA A 302 -5.35 -5.02 -43.60
CA ALA A 302 -5.32 -6.02 -42.53
C ALA A 302 -6.36 -5.72 -41.47
N ASN A 303 -7.36 -6.61 -41.35
CA ASN A 303 -8.45 -6.52 -40.42
C ASN A 303 -7.89 -6.62 -38.96
N LYS A 304 -7.94 -5.56 -38.16
CA LYS A 304 -7.41 -5.52 -36.79
C LYS A 304 -7.92 -6.70 -35.93
N GLU A 305 -9.16 -7.14 -36.17
CA GLU A 305 -9.77 -8.27 -35.44
C GLU A 305 -9.11 -9.62 -35.86
N ALA A 306 -8.78 -9.80 -37.12
CA ALA A 306 -8.12 -11.01 -37.57
C ALA A 306 -6.70 -11.15 -36.99
N ASN A 307 -5.98 -10.05 -36.86
CA ASN A 307 -4.65 -10.03 -36.24
C ASN A 307 -4.75 -10.30 -34.73
N LYS A 308 -5.74 -9.73 -34.04
CA LYS A 308 -6.00 -9.98 -32.63
C LYS A 308 -6.28 -11.47 -32.38
N ASN A 309 -7.10 -12.10 -33.19
CA ASN A 309 -7.41 -13.52 -33.07
C ASN A 309 -6.17 -14.41 -33.28
N LYS A 310 -5.33 -14.11 -34.27
CA LYS A 310 -4.08 -14.83 -34.47
C LYS A 310 -3.11 -14.71 -33.30
N VAL A 311 -3.01 -13.53 -32.67
CA VAL A 311 -2.20 -13.31 -31.47
C VAL A 311 -2.76 -14.12 -30.31
N LEU A 312 -4.08 -14.15 -30.13
CA LEU A 312 -4.73 -14.97 -29.10
C LEU A 312 -4.51 -16.47 -29.31
N ASP A 313 -4.53 -16.95 -30.58
CA ASP A 313 -4.25 -18.35 -30.89
C ASP A 313 -2.77 -18.69 -30.59
N SER A 314 -1.83 -17.83 -30.93
CA SER A 314 -0.42 -18.02 -30.54
C SER A 314 -0.20 -18.05 -29.03
N LEU A 315 -0.97 -17.26 -28.27
CA LEU A 315 -0.93 -17.34 -26.80
C LEU A 315 -1.45 -18.68 -26.28
N ARG A 316 -2.52 -19.22 -26.87
CA ARG A 316 -3.08 -20.53 -26.50
C ARG A 316 -2.13 -21.69 -26.79
N GLU A 317 -1.27 -21.54 -27.80
CA GLU A 317 -0.20 -22.50 -28.07
C GLU A 317 0.95 -22.40 -27.06
N THR A 318 1.24 -21.17 -26.58
CA THR A 318 2.36 -20.92 -25.66
C THR A 318 2.00 -21.19 -24.19
N PHE A 319 0.78 -20.84 -23.78
CA PHE A 319 0.34 -20.93 -22.39
C PHE A 319 -0.79 -21.92 -22.21
N ARG A 320 -0.79 -22.62 -21.07
CA ARG A 320 -1.87 -23.54 -20.71
C ARG A 320 -3.21 -22.81 -20.58
N PRO A 321 -4.31 -23.38 -21.08
CA PRO A 321 -5.65 -22.76 -20.98
C PRO A 321 -6.05 -22.40 -19.56
N GLU A 322 -5.66 -23.21 -18.56
CA GLU A 322 -5.89 -22.98 -17.15
C GLU A 322 -5.32 -21.62 -16.69
N PHE A 323 -4.10 -21.30 -17.10
CA PHE A 323 -3.44 -20.04 -16.77
C PHE A 323 -4.14 -18.85 -17.45
N LEU A 324 -4.43 -18.93 -18.73
CA LEU A 324 -5.09 -17.85 -19.48
C LEU A 324 -6.49 -17.53 -18.93
N ASN A 325 -7.24 -18.54 -18.46
CA ASN A 325 -8.56 -18.37 -17.89
C ASN A 325 -8.57 -17.66 -16.51
N ARG A 326 -7.42 -17.59 -15.83
CA ARG A 326 -7.27 -16.88 -14.55
C ARG A 326 -6.88 -15.42 -14.70
N VAL A 327 -6.42 -15.03 -15.87
CA VAL A 327 -6.07 -13.64 -16.18
C VAL A 327 -7.34 -12.84 -16.47
N ASP A 328 -7.45 -11.63 -15.89
CA ASP A 328 -8.65 -10.81 -16.05
C ASP A 328 -8.79 -10.21 -17.46
N GLU A 329 -7.67 -9.85 -18.10
CA GLU A 329 -7.70 -9.24 -19.43
C GLU A 329 -6.40 -9.50 -20.20
N ILE A 330 -6.53 -9.86 -21.46
CA ILE A 330 -5.42 -9.98 -22.42
C ILE A 330 -5.46 -8.77 -23.33
N VAL A 331 -4.41 -7.97 -23.29
CA VAL A 331 -4.31 -6.69 -23.95
C VAL A 331 -3.26 -6.77 -25.08
N VAL A 332 -3.70 -6.63 -26.31
CA VAL A 332 -2.80 -6.54 -27.47
C VAL A 332 -2.39 -5.08 -27.65
N VAL A 333 -1.07 -4.81 -27.57
CA VAL A 333 -0.45 -3.48 -27.50
C VAL A 333 0.30 -3.18 -28.81
#